data_b301f5d67f4b259ac9327e62dd837bf2
#
_entry.id   b301f5d67f4b259ac9327e62dd837bf2
#
_cell.length_a   1.000
_cell.length_b   1.000
_cell.length_c   1.000
_cell.angle_alpha   90.00
_cell.angle_beta   90.00
_cell.angle_gamma   90.00
#
_symmetry.space_group_name_H-M   'P 1'
#
loop_
_entity.id
_entity.type
_entity.pdbx_description
1 polymer ?
#
loop_
_entity_poly.entity_id
_entity_poly.type
_entity_poly.pdbx_seq_one_letter_code
_entity_poly.pdbx_strand_id
1 'polypeptide(L)'
;AIIAVSLFSSIFWIFWYLAYLPVYDHWGAMNDAKEFINMNWKLFGFTIPTSFFDSENGLLCILLGPALGLLWARDAKRAGGGLSIFKHTALGMGILGLAFVVSALAEITRAGRPASLLWVVVFGFCLSLGEMTFSPLGNSFISKFAPGKLLSKMMAVWTFAIFIAGLSYGTLYNIISKMPFATASFGIAILLIVLAAVLWIMDRKLNSLITNDQVEETA
;
A
#
# COMPACT_ATOMS: atom_id res chain seq x y z
N ALA A 1 13.02 -6.50 -15.37
CA ALA A 1 11.74 -6.82 -14.71
C ALA A 1 11.82 -6.60 -13.20
N ILE A 2 12.75 -7.23 -12.46
CA ILE A 2 12.87 -7.12 -10.98
C ILE A 2 13.06 -5.68 -10.53
N ILE A 3 13.93 -4.90 -11.20
CA ILE A 3 14.15 -3.47 -10.89
C ILE A 3 12.85 -2.66 -11.04
N ALA A 4 12.05 -2.92 -12.07
CA ALA A 4 10.78 -2.23 -12.27
C ALA A 4 9.78 -2.55 -11.14
N VAL A 5 9.64 -3.83 -10.76
CA VAL A 5 8.80 -4.24 -9.62
C VAL A 5 9.28 -3.57 -8.34
N SER A 6 10.59 -3.55 -8.07
CA SER A 6 11.17 -2.92 -6.88
C SER A 6 10.92 -1.40 -6.84
N LEU A 7 11.03 -0.72 -7.98
CA LEU A 7 10.76 0.72 -8.09
C LEU A 7 9.30 1.05 -7.77
N PHE A 8 8.35 0.36 -8.41
CA PHE A 8 6.92 0.58 -8.14
C PHE A 8 6.54 0.19 -6.71
N SER A 9 7.16 -0.86 -6.17
CA SER A 9 7.02 -1.23 -4.78
C SER A 9 7.52 -0.14 -3.83
N SER A 10 8.67 0.47 -4.11
CA SER A 10 9.17 1.60 -3.30
C SER A 10 8.16 2.75 -3.26
N ILE A 11 7.59 3.11 -4.41
CA ILE A 11 6.56 4.16 -4.50
C ILE A 11 5.34 3.76 -3.66
N PHE A 12 4.88 2.52 -3.75
CA PHE A 12 3.77 2.03 -2.92
C PHE A 12 4.09 2.20 -1.44
N TRP A 13 5.25 1.74 -0.96
CA TRP A 13 5.62 1.78 0.44
C TRP A 13 5.82 3.19 0.98
N ILE A 14 6.31 4.16 0.17
CA ILE A 14 6.37 5.57 0.56
C ILE A 14 4.97 6.07 0.96
N PHE A 15 3.99 5.84 0.11
CA PHE A 15 2.62 6.30 0.37
C PHE A 15 1.90 5.44 1.41
N TRP A 16 2.25 4.17 1.52
CA TRP A 16 1.74 3.31 2.58
C TRP A 16 2.17 3.81 3.96
N TYR A 17 3.44 4.19 4.15
CA TYR A 17 3.89 4.81 5.39
C TYR A 17 3.20 6.15 5.66
N LEU A 18 2.99 6.97 4.64
CA LEU A 18 2.24 8.22 4.77
C LEU A 18 0.78 8.00 5.17
N ALA A 19 0.19 6.87 4.84
CA ALA A 19 -1.19 6.52 5.18
C ALA A 19 -1.43 6.39 6.69
N TYR A 20 -0.40 6.25 7.51
CA TYR A 20 -0.52 6.25 8.97
C TYR A 20 -0.79 7.65 9.57
N LEU A 21 -0.35 8.71 8.89
CA LEU A 21 -0.46 10.08 9.39
C LEU A 21 -1.89 10.54 9.72
N PRO A 22 -2.91 10.26 8.88
CA PRO A 22 -4.29 10.67 9.21
C PRO A 22 -4.74 10.19 10.57
N VAL A 23 -4.40 8.96 10.92
CA VAL A 23 -4.85 8.30 12.14
C VAL A 23 -4.08 8.82 13.34
N TYR A 24 -2.76 8.95 13.24
CA TYR A 24 -1.88 9.26 14.36
C TYR A 24 -1.76 10.75 14.62
N ASP A 25 -1.89 11.59 13.61
CA ASP A 25 -1.54 13.03 13.71
C ASP A 25 -2.68 13.98 13.36
N HIS A 26 -3.73 13.51 12.71
CA HIS A 26 -4.71 14.43 12.12
C HIS A 26 -6.17 14.18 12.54
N TRP A 27 -6.62 12.94 12.63
CA TRP A 27 -8.05 12.64 12.83
C TRP A 27 -8.52 12.64 14.30
N GLY A 28 -7.64 12.83 15.23
CA GLY A 28 -7.97 12.92 16.66
C GLY A 28 -8.10 14.35 17.16
N ALA A 29 -8.00 14.50 18.46
CA ALA A 29 -7.98 15.77 19.16
C ALA A 29 -6.81 15.83 20.13
N MET A 30 -6.41 17.03 20.52
CA MET A 30 -5.46 17.25 21.61
C MET A 30 -6.22 17.25 22.94
N ASN A 31 -5.71 16.57 23.95
CA ASN A 31 -6.20 16.69 25.34
C ASN A 31 -5.58 17.92 26.03
N ASP A 32 -6.00 18.17 27.29
CA ASP A 32 -5.49 19.30 28.09
C ASP A 32 -3.98 19.20 28.37
N ALA A 33 -3.42 17.98 28.37
CA ALA A 33 -1.98 17.71 28.48
C ALA A 33 -1.21 17.89 27.15
N LYS A 34 -1.88 18.36 26.09
CA LYS A 34 -1.36 18.47 24.73
C LYS A 34 -0.92 17.14 24.12
N GLU A 35 -1.53 16.03 24.55
CA GLU A 35 -1.38 14.73 23.95
C GLU A 35 -2.47 14.52 22.91
N PHE A 36 -2.10 13.93 21.78
CA PHE A 36 -3.04 13.58 20.72
C PHE A 36 -3.88 12.37 21.16
N ILE A 37 -5.20 12.54 21.21
CA ILE A 37 -6.14 11.47 21.56
C ILE A 37 -7.31 11.42 20.59
N ASN A 38 -7.86 10.22 20.40
CA ASN A 38 -8.99 9.99 19.52
C ASN A 38 -10.29 9.87 20.33
N MET A 39 -10.97 10.98 20.55
CA MET A 39 -12.12 11.06 21.47
C MET A 39 -13.40 10.39 20.95
N ASN A 40 -13.52 10.17 19.63
CA ASN A 40 -14.73 9.59 19.03
C ASN A 40 -14.67 8.08 18.86
N TRP A 41 -13.55 7.44 19.22
CA TRP A 41 -13.37 6.00 19.03
C TRP A 41 -13.85 5.27 20.29
N LYS A 42 -15.17 5.16 20.43
CA LYS A 42 -15.79 4.40 21.51
C LYS A 42 -16.60 3.23 20.95
N LEU A 43 -16.38 2.04 21.51
CA LEU A 43 -17.12 0.86 21.20
C LEU A 43 -17.55 0.17 22.49
N PHE A 44 -18.85 -0.06 22.69
CA PHE A 44 -19.41 -0.67 23.91
C PHE A 44 -18.93 -0.01 25.23
N GLY A 45 -18.74 1.30 25.23
CA GLY A 45 -18.26 2.06 26.40
C GLY A 45 -16.73 2.07 26.58
N PHE A 46 -15.97 1.32 25.80
CA PHE A 46 -14.51 1.35 25.78
C PHE A 46 -14.00 2.37 24.79
N THR A 47 -12.97 3.13 25.15
CA THR A 47 -12.25 4.01 24.24
C THR A 47 -11.24 3.18 23.48
N ILE A 48 -11.32 3.19 22.16
CA ILE A 48 -10.37 2.50 21.27
C ILE A 48 -9.10 3.33 21.17
N PRO A 49 -7.92 2.81 21.53
CA PRO A 49 -6.67 3.54 21.39
C PRO A 49 -6.26 3.69 19.92
N THR A 50 -5.45 4.71 19.62
CA THR A 50 -4.95 4.96 18.25
C THR A 50 -4.17 3.76 17.70
N SER A 51 -3.43 3.04 18.54
CA SER A 51 -2.70 1.81 18.20
C SER A 51 -3.60 0.66 17.71
N PHE A 52 -4.92 0.77 17.84
CA PHE A 52 -5.87 -0.15 17.22
C PHE A 52 -5.68 -0.24 15.69
N PHE A 53 -5.28 0.85 15.05
CA PHE A 53 -5.06 0.88 13.61
C PHE A 53 -3.93 -0.07 13.16
N ASP A 54 -2.84 -0.17 13.93
CA ASP A 54 -1.79 -1.16 13.66
C ASP A 54 -2.29 -2.58 13.86
N SER A 55 -3.09 -2.80 14.90
CA SER A 55 -3.70 -4.11 15.19
C SER A 55 -4.72 -4.50 14.13
N GLU A 56 -5.48 -3.54 13.61
CA GLU A 56 -6.41 -3.71 12.50
C GLU A 56 -5.68 -4.18 11.24
N ASN A 57 -4.59 -3.51 10.86
CA ASN A 57 -3.77 -3.91 9.73
C ASN A 57 -3.27 -5.35 9.89
N GLY A 58 -2.67 -5.68 11.05
CA GLY A 58 -2.20 -7.03 11.33
C GLY A 58 -3.30 -8.10 11.24
N LEU A 59 -4.48 -7.83 11.79
CA LEU A 59 -5.63 -8.73 11.72
C LEU A 59 -6.11 -8.90 10.27
N LEU A 60 -6.22 -7.82 9.54
CA LEU A 60 -6.64 -7.85 8.13
C LEU A 60 -5.63 -8.58 7.26
N CYS A 61 -4.33 -8.44 7.51
CA CYS A 61 -3.30 -9.21 6.80
C CYS A 61 -3.45 -10.72 7.00
N ILE A 62 -3.76 -11.14 8.25
CA ILE A 62 -4.02 -12.56 8.57
C ILE A 62 -5.25 -13.09 7.82
N LEU A 63 -6.30 -12.28 7.67
CA LEU A 63 -7.54 -12.69 7.01
C LEU A 63 -7.44 -12.58 5.47
N LEU A 64 -6.94 -11.46 4.97
CA LEU A 64 -6.86 -11.15 3.55
C LEU A 64 -5.77 -11.95 2.84
N GLY A 65 -4.64 -12.23 3.49
CA GLY A 65 -3.54 -12.98 2.90
C GLY A 65 -3.98 -14.34 2.33
N PRO A 66 -4.54 -15.24 3.14
CA PRO A 66 -5.05 -16.53 2.66
C PRO A 66 -6.20 -16.39 1.64
N ALA A 67 -7.12 -15.44 1.86
CA ALA A 67 -8.26 -15.23 0.96
C ALA A 67 -7.80 -14.79 -0.44
N LEU A 68 -6.92 -13.81 -0.52
CA LEU A 68 -6.33 -13.35 -1.78
C LEU A 68 -5.43 -14.42 -2.39
N GLY A 69 -4.65 -15.15 -1.58
CA GLY A 69 -3.84 -16.26 -2.05
C GLY A 69 -4.68 -17.34 -2.78
N LEU A 70 -5.85 -17.68 -2.24
CA LEU A 70 -6.79 -18.60 -2.90
C LEU A 70 -7.36 -18.01 -4.20
N LEU A 71 -7.69 -16.70 -4.20
CA LEU A 71 -8.19 -16.02 -5.40
C LEU A 71 -7.13 -16.01 -6.51
N TRP A 72 -5.90 -15.65 -6.19
CA TRP A 72 -4.79 -15.62 -7.14
C TRP A 72 -4.42 -17.01 -7.64
N ALA A 73 -4.47 -18.02 -6.78
CA ALA A 73 -4.25 -19.43 -7.20
C ALA A 73 -5.34 -19.93 -8.17
N ARG A 74 -6.59 -19.48 -7.99
CA ARG A 74 -7.68 -19.77 -8.94
C ARG A 74 -7.49 -19.00 -10.25
N ASP A 75 -7.11 -17.74 -10.15
CA ASP A 75 -6.86 -16.90 -11.33
C ASP A 75 -5.72 -17.45 -12.19
N ALA A 76 -4.64 -17.91 -11.59
CA ALA A 76 -3.49 -18.52 -12.27
C ALA A 76 -3.84 -19.78 -13.07
N LYS A 77 -4.96 -20.48 -12.73
CA LYS A 77 -5.44 -21.66 -13.46
C LYS A 77 -6.28 -21.33 -14.70
N ARG A 78 -6.59 -20.04 -14.95
CA ARG A 78 -7.34 -19.64 -16.15
C ARG A 78 -6.53 -19.85 -17.42
N ALA A 79 -7.23 -20.10 -18.53
CA ALA A 79 -6.61 -20.15 -19.85
C ALA A 79 -5.99 -18.78 -20.17
N GLY A 80 -4.69 -18.62 -20.01
CA GLY A 80 -4.01 -17.34 -20.15
C GLY A 80 -3.10 -16.99 -18.97
N GLY A 81 -3.09 -17.84 -17.90
CA GLY A 81 -2.11 -17.73 -16.81
C GLY A 81 -2.41 -16.71 -15.72
N GLY A 82 -3.60 -16.11 -15.70
CA GLY A 82 -4.00 -15.15 -14.68
C GLY A 82 -3.33 -13.77 -14.81
N LEU A 83 -3.44 -12.96 -13.75
CA LEU A 83 -2.85 -11.62 -13.69
C LEU A 83 -1.34 -11.69 -13.46
N SER A 84 -0.59 -10.85 -14.16
CA SER A 84 0.85 -10.70 -13.98
C SER A 84 1.18 -10.01 -12.66
N ILE A 85 2.45 -10.09 -12.25
CA ILE A 85 2.96 -9.35 -11.07
C ILE A 85 2.75 -7.83 -11.24
N PHE A 86 2.92 -7.30 -12.44
CA PHE A 86 2.74 -5.86 -12.70
C PHE A 86 1.28 -5.44 -12.56
N LYS A 87 0.32 -6.27 -12.98
CA LYS A 87 -1.10 -6.04 -12.76
C LYS A 87 -1.50 -6.13 -11.30
N HIS A 88 -0.94 -7.08 -10.54
CA HIS A 88 -1.14 -7.14 -9.09
C HIS A 88 -0.60 -5.90 -8.39
N THR A 89 0.60 -5.44 -8.78
CA THR A 89 1.19 -4.20 -8.25
C THR A 89 0.32 -2.99 -8.61
N ALA A 90 -0.18 -2.90 -9.84
CA ALA A 90 -1.08 -1.84 -10.27
C ALA A 90 -2.40 -1.85 -9.47
N LEU A 91 -2.99 -3.03 -9.23
CA LEU A 91 -4.18 -3.17 -8.39
C LEU A 91 -3.90 -2.70 -6.95
N GLY A 92 -2.79 -3.14 -6.35
CA GLY A 92 -2.40 -2.70 -5.01
C GLY A 92 -2.24 -1.19 -4.91
N MET A 93 -1.57 -0.57 -5.89
CA MET A 93 -1.43 0.89 -5.97
C MET A 93 -2.77 1.61 -6.17
N GLY A 94 -3.65 1.07 -7.00
CA GLY A 94 -5.00 1.62 -7.21
C GLY A 94 -5.83 1.57 -5.93
N ILE A 95 -5.79 0.45 -5.19
CA ILE A 95 -6.49 0.29 -3.91
C ILE A 95 -5.90 1.23 -2.85
N LEU A 96 -4.57 1.40 -2.79
CA LEU A 96 -3.94 2.41 -1.94
C LEU A 96 -4.40 3.83 -2.32
N GLY A 97 -4.53 4.12 -3.61
CA GLY A 97 -5.11 5.37 -4.09
C GLY A 97 -6.53 5.58 -3.57
N LEU A 98 -7.37 4.53 -3.57
CA LEU A 98 -8.71 4.58 -2.97
C LEU A 98 -8.67 4.82 -1.45
N ALA A 99 -7.69 4.28 -0.73
CA ALA A 99 -7.50 4.61 0.69
C ALA A 99 -7.30 6.13 0.88
N PHE A 100 -6.50 6.79 0.04
CA PHE A 100 -6.33 8.23 0.10
C PHE A 100 -7.59 9.02 -0.32
N VAL A 101 -8.44 8.49 -1.19
CA VAL A 101 -9.78 9.06 -1.44
C VAL A 101 -10.63 8.98 -0.16
N VAL A 102 -10.65 7.84 0.51
CA VAL A 102 -11.33 7.66 1.80
C VAL A 102 -10.81 8.67 2.83
N SER A 103 -9.48 8.84 2.90
CA SER A 103 -8.84 9.81 3.78
C SER A 103 -9.30 11.25 3.50
N ALA A 104 -9.36 11.66 2.24
CA ALA A 104 -9.84 12.98 1.85
C ALA A 104 -11.32 13.20 2.20
N LEU A 105 -12.15 12.19 1.95
CA LEU A 105 -13.59 12.23 2.29
C LEU A 105 -13.81 12.29 3.81
N ALA A 106 -13.04 11.53 4.58
CA ALA A 106 -13.07 11.59 6.04
C ALA A 106 -12.73 12.99 6.53
N GLU A 107 -11.71 13.63 5.97
CA GLU A 107 -11.32 14.99 6.33
C GLU A 107 -12.41 16.01 6.04
N ILE A 108 -13.04 15.95 4.88
CA ILE A 108 -14.12 16.86 4.50
C ILE A 108 -15.33 16.66 5.42
N THR A 109 -15.70 15.41 5.67
CA THR A 109 -16.92 15.10 6.45
C THR A 109 -16.77 15.33 7.93
N ARG A 110 -15.56 15.19 8.50
CA ARG A 110 -15.32 15.46 9.93
C ARG A 110 -15.44 16.94 10.29
N ALA A 111 -15.23 17.85 9.34
CA ALA A 111 -15.39 19.31 9.52
C ALA A 111 -14.68 19.84 10.79
N GLY A 112 -13.41 19.49 10.99
CA GLY A 112 -12.60 19.92 12.14
C GLY A 112 -12.86 19.16 13.46
N ARG A 113 -13.82 18.21 13.48
CA ARG A 113 -14.07 17.33 14.64
C ARG A 113 -13.22 16.06 14.51
N PRO A 114 -13.02 15.29 15.61
CA PRO A 114 -12.39 13.97 15.51
C PRO A 114 -13.15 13.06 14.54
N ALA A 115 -12.41 12.33 13.70
CA ALA A 115 -13.00 11.41 12.73
C ALA A 115 -13.70 10.23 13.44
N SER A 116 -14.76 9.70 12.86
CA SER A 116 -15.42 8.52 13.41
C SER A 116 -14.58 7.26 13.19
N LEU A 117 -14.73 6.27 14.07
CA LEU A 117 -14.06 4.97 13.96
C LEU A 117 -14.36 4.29 12.61
N LEU A 118 -15.54 4.51 12.04
CA LEU A 118 -15.91 3.93 10.74
C LEU A 118 -14.94 4.36 9.63
N TRP A 119 -14.52 5.63 9.61
CA TRP A 119 -13.55 6.11 8.62
C TRP A 119 -12.19 5.42 8.78
N VAL A 120 -11.76 5.18 10.03
CA VAL A 120 -10.51 4.49 10.34
C VAL A 120 -10.56 3.04 9.84
N VAL A 121 -11.65 2.33 10.16
CA VAL A 121 -11.82 0.93 9.73
C VAL A 121 -11.88 0.80 8.21
N VAL A 122 -12.63 1.66 7.52
CA VAL A 122 -12.69 1.61 6.04
C VAL A 122 -11.34 1.96 5.43
N PHE A 123 -10.65 2.93 5.99
CA PHE A 123 -9.31 3.34 5.54
C PHE A 123 -8.29 2.21 5.76
N GLY A 124 -8.25 1.63 6.96
CA GLY A 124 -7.37 0.50 7.29
C GLY A 124 -7.64 -0.73 6.44
N PHE A 125 -8.92 -1.02 6.15
CA PHE A 125 -9.29 -2.09 5.22
C PHE A 125 -8.73 -1.85 3.82
N CYS A 126 -8.90 -0.66 3.24
CA CYS A 126 -8.34 -0.32 1.93
C CYS A 126 -6.81 -0.41 1.93
N LEU A 127 -6.16 0.08 2.99
CA LEU A 127 -4.70 0.04 3.13
C LEU A 127 -4.19 -1.41 3.14
N SER A 128 -4.76 -2.26 4.00
CA SER A 128 -4.37 -3.67 4.14
C SER A 128 -4.71 -4.49 2.89
N LEU A 129 -5.84 -4.21 2.23
CA LEU A 129 -6.22 -4.86 0.98
C LEU A 129 -5.23 -4.52 -0.14
N GLY A 130 -4.83 -3.25 -0.26
CA GLY A 130 -3.81 -2.81 -1.21
C GLY A 130 -2.48 -3.51 -0.98
N GLU A 131 -2.04 -3.58 0.27
CA GLU A 131 -0.81 -4.25 0.67
C GLU A 131 -0.84 -5.75 0.33
N MET A 132 -1.88 -6.47 0.76
CA MET A 132 -1.98 -7.92 0.56
C MET A 132 -2.20 -8.31 -0.91
N THR A 133 -2.63 -7.38 -1.75
CA THR A 133 -2.82 -7.64 -3.18
C THR A 133 -1.51 -7.92 -3.91
N PHE A 134 -0.39 -7.30 -3.52
CA PHE A 134 0.86 -7.49 -4.25
C PHE A 134 2.07 -7.86 -3.38
N SER A 135 2.14 -7.42 -2.12
CA SER A 135 3.34 -7.56 -1.29
C SER A 135 3.83 -9.02 -1.14
N PRO A 136 2.96 -10.01 -0.88
CA PRO A 136 3.39 -11.41 -0.84
C PRO A 136 3.89 -11.93 -2.18
N LEU A 137 3.32 -11.42 -3.28
CA LEU A 137 3.70 -11.82 -4.63
C LEU A 137 5.05 -11.25 -5.06
N GLY A 138 5.42 -10.06 -4.58
CA GLY A 138 6.71 -9.44 -4.86
C GLY A 138 7.88 -10.30 -4.39
N ASN A 139 7.84 -10.77 -3.15
CA ASN A 139 8.84 -11.68 -2.61
C ASN A 139 8.89 -13.02 -3.36
N SER A 140 7.72 -13.58 -3.66
CA SER A 140 7.60 -14.82 -4.43
C SER A 140 8.14 -14.67 -5.86
N PHE A 141 7.87 -13.51 -6.50
CA PHE A 141 8.37 -13.20 -7.83
C PHE A 141 9.90 -13.17 -7.87
N ILE A 142 10.54 -12.46 -6.93
CA ILE A 142 11.98 -12.39 -6.85
C ILE A 142 12.58 -13.78 -6.61
N SER A 143 12.02 -14.56 -5.70
CA SER A 143 12.47 -15.92 -5.40
C SER A 143 12.38 -16.85 -6.62
N LYS A 144 11.40 -16.64 -7.49
CA LYS A 144 11.16 -17.48 -8.66
C LYS A 144 12.03 -17.09 -9.86
N PHE A 145 12.28 -15.79 -10.06
CA PHE A 145 12.90 -15.28 -11.30
C PHE A 145 14.33 -14.74 -11.11
N ALA A 146 14.81 -14.59 -9.88
CA ALA A 146 16.19 -14.21 -9.67
C ALA A 146 17.12 -15.41 -9.92
N PRO A 147 18.22 -15.20 -10.68
CA PRO A 147 19.24 -16.23 -10.83
C PRO A 147 19.75 -16.70 -9.46
N GLY A 148 19.93 -18.01 -9.25
CA GLY A 148 20.26 -18.56 -7.93
C GLY A 148 21.49 -17.91 -7.28
N LYS A 149 22.52 -17.60 -8.08
CA LYS A 149 23.75 -16.88 -7.63
C LYS A 149 23.49 -15.44 -7.19
N LEU A 150 22.38 -14.83 -7.62
CA LEU A 150 22.03 -13.44 -7.35
C LEU A 150 20.82 -13.29 -6.44
N LEU A 151 20.15 -14.38 -6.05
CA LEU A 151 18.92 -14.35 -5.27
C LEU A 151 19.03 -13.48 -4.01
N SER A 152 20.06 -13.71 -3.19
CA SER A 152 20.28 -12.90 -1.97
C SER A 152 20.50 -11.42 -2.27
N LYS A 153 21.19 -11.09 -3.35
CA LYS A 153 21.40 -9.71 -3.78
C LYS A 153 20.09 -9.05 -4.24
N MET A 154 19.25 -9.76 -4.97
CA MET A 154 17.96 -9.26 -5.45
C MET A 154 16.98 -9.07 -4.31
N MET A 155 16.94 -9.99 -3.33
CA MET A 155 16.18 -9.82 -2.10
C MET A 155 16.68 -8.64 -1.28
N ALA A 156 18.00 -8.40 -1.21
CA ALA A 156 18.57 -7.23 -0.55
C ALA A 156 18.15 -5.93 -1.24
N VAL A 157 18.14 -5.89 -2.58
CA VAL A 157 17.65 -4.72 -3.35
C VAL A 157 16.18 -4.43 -3.05
N TRP A 158 15.34 -5.46 -2.99
CA TRP A 158 13.92 -5.33 -2.62
C TRP A 158 13.76 -4.75 -1.21
N THR A 159 14.44 -5.31 -0.22
CA THR A 159 14.39 -4.83 1.18
C THR A 159 14.95 -3.41 1.30
N PHE A 160 16.04 -3.12 0.58
CA PHE A 160 16.62 -1.78 0.55
C PHE A 160 15.67 -0.74 -0.08
N ALA A 161 14.91 -1.12 -1.10
CA ALA A 161 13.89 -0.26 -1.70
C ALA A 161 12.79 0.11 -0.69
N ILE A 162 12.34 -0.85 0.14
CA ILE A 162 11.39 -0.60 1.24
C ILE A 162 12.01 0.30 2.32
N PHE A 163 13.28 0.08 2.66
CA PHE A 163 14.01 0.92 3.62
C PHE A 163 14.11 2.38 3.15
N ILE A 164 14.46 2.63 1.88
CA ILE A 164 14.49 3.97 1.31
C ILE A 164 13.10 4.61 1.34
N ALA A 165 12.04 3.84 1.08
CA ALA A 165 10.67 4.30 1.20
C ALA A 165 10.38 4.79 2.64
N GLY A 166 10.75 4.02 3.65
CA GLY A 166 10.62 4.40 5.05
C GLY A 166 11.38 5.67 5.44
N LEU A 167 12.59 5.88 4.87
CA LEU A 167 13.34 7.13 5.09
C LEU A 167 12.70 8.34 4.40
N SER A 168 12.10 8.13 3.25
CA SER A 168 11.55 9.20 2.41
C SER A 168 10.26 9.80 2.96
N TYR A 169 9.51 9.03 3.75
CA TYR A 169 8.18 9.43 4.21
C TYR A 169 8.20 10.74 5.03
N GLY A 170 9.17 10.91 5.92
CA GLY A 170 9.27 12.11 6.75
C GLY A 170 9.51 13.40 5.96
N THR A 171 10.36 13.31 4.92
CA THR A 171 10.57 14.44 4.00
C THR A 171 9.32 14.78 3.22
N LEU A 172 8.63 13.77 2.71
CA LEU A 172 7.39 13.94 1.96
C LEU A 172 6.27 14.49 2.87
N TYR A 173 6.18 14.02 4.13
CA TYR A 173 5.28 14.57 5.12
C TYR A 173 5.48 16.07 5.33
N ASN A 174 6.73 16.53 5.49
CA ASN A 174 7.04 17.95 5.66
C ASN A 174 6.60 18.82 4.46
N ILE A 175 6.51 18.23 3.28
CA ILE A 175 6.02 18.92 2.08
C ILE A 175 4.49 19.00 2.10
N ILE A 176 3.83 17.86 2.29
CA ILE A 176 2.36 17.77 2.23
C ILE A 176 1.66 18.40 3.44
N SER A 177 2.29 18.43 4.61
CA SER A 177 1.74 19.08 5.81
C SER A 177 1.55 20.60 5.65
N LYS A 178 2.17 21.21 4.64
CA LYS A 178 1.97 22.63 4.28
C LYS A 178 0.71 22.84 3.42
N MET A 179 0.08 21.79 2.95
CA MET A 179 -1.12 21.83 2.12
C MET A 179 -2.36 21.50 2.96
N PRO A 180 -3.56 21.97 2.56
CA PRO A 180 -4.79 21.48 3.17
C PRO A 180 -4.87 19.94 3.03
N PHE A 181 -5.14 19.25 4.13
CA PHE A 181 -5.01 17.79 4.22
C PHE A 181 -5.85 17.03 3.18
N ALA A 182 -7.11 17.44 2.96
CA ALA A 182 -7.97 16.86 1.93
C ALA A 182 -7.37 17.02 0.53
N THR A 183 -6.80 18.19 0.22
CA THR A 183 -6.16 18.47 -1.08
C THR A 183 -4.93 17.58 -1.28
N ALA A 184 -4.09 17.45 -0.26
CA ALA A 184 -2.92 16.59 -0.29
C ALA A 184 -3.32 15.12 -0.51
N SER A 185 -4.33 14.64 0.23
CA SER A 185 -4.85 13.26 0.11
C SER A 185 -5.42 12.99 -1.28
N PHE A 186 -6.21 13.90 -1.88
CA PHE A 186 -6.68 13.75 -3.25
C PHE A 186 -5.53 13.78 -4.26
N GLY A 187 -4.54 14.65 -4.08
CA GLY A 187 -3.36 14.70 -4.93
C GLY A 187 -2.60 13.37 -4.95
N ILE A 188 -2.39 12.77 -3.78
CA ILE A 188 -1.77 11.44 -3.64
C ILE A 188 -2.65 10.37 -4.30
N ALA A 189 -3.96 10.39 -4.07
CA ALA A 189 -4.90 9.45 -4.68
C ALA A 189 -4.80 9.48 -6.21
N ILE A 190 -4.85 10.66 -6.81
CA ILE A 190 -4.75 10.85 -8.27
C ILE A 190 -3.39 10.31 -8.76
N LEU A 191 -2.30 10.66 -8.10
CA LEU A 191 -0.96 10.20 -8.46
C LEU A 191 -0.89 8.66 -8.47
N LEU A 192 -1.36 8.02 -7.40
CA LEU A 192 -1.33 6.55 -7.28
C LEU A 192 -2.20 5.86 -8.32
N ILE A 193 -3.39 6.40 -8.60
CA ILE A 193 -4.31 5.85 -9.62
C ILE A 193 -3.70 6.01 -11.03
N VAL A 194 -3.07 7.15 -11.32
CA VAL A 194 -2.38 7.36 -12.60
C VAL A 194 -1.20 6.40 -12.74
N LEU A 195 -0.37 6.24 -11.71
CA LEU A 195 0.74 5.28 -11.72
C LEU A 195 0.25 3.84 -11.87
N ALA A 196 -0.85 3.48 -11.22
CA ALA A 196 -1.49 2.17 -11.39
C ALA A 196 -1.96 1.96 -12.83
N ALA A 197 -2.58 2.95 -13.45
CA ALA A 197 -3.03 2.90 -14.85
C ALA A 197 -1.83 2.77 -15.81
N VAL A 198 -0.77 3.53 -15.60
CA VAL A 198 0.46 3.45 -16.40
C VAL A 198 1.06 2.05 -16.30
N LEU A 199 1.21 1.51 -15.09
CA LEU A 199 1.75 0.18 -14.88
C LEU A 199 0.88 -0.91 -15.52
N TRP A 200 -0.45 -0.76 -15.43
CA TRP A 200 -1.40 -1.67 -16.08
C TRP A 200 -1.27 -1.69 -17.60
N ILE A 201 -1.12 -0.51 -18.22
CA ILE A 201 -0.94 -0.38 -19.68
C ILE A 201 0.42 -0.93 -20.12
N MET A 202 1.46 -0.72 -19.30
CA MET A 202 2.82 -1.19 -19.60
C MET A 202 3.01 -2.70 -19.35
N ASP A 203 2.05 -3.39 -18.75
CA ASP A 203 2.14 -4.78 -18.35
C ASP A 203 2.69 -5.70 -19.44
N ARG A 204 2.14 -5.62 -20.67
CA ARG A 204 2.59 -6.47 -21.80
C ARG A 204 4.06 -6.28 -22.13
N LYS A 205 4.53 -5.02 -22.13
CA LYS A 205 5.93 -4.68 -22.43
C LYS A 205 6.87 -5.15 -21.32
N LEU A 206 6.45 -5.00 -20.06
CA LEU A 206 7.26 -5.42 -18.91
C LEU A 206 7.33 -6.95 -18.79
N ASN A 207 6.23 -7.64 -19.09
CA ASN A 207 6.24 -9.12 -19.11
C ASN A 207 7.10 -9.71 -20.23
N SER A 208 7.18 -9.07 -21.40
CA SER A 208 8.06 -9.55 -22.48
C SER A 208 9.54 -9.52 -22.08
N LEU A 209 9.95 -8.62 -21.18
CA LEU A 209 11.32 -8.59 -20.68
C LEU A 209 11.64 -9.83 -19.82
N ILE A 210 10.66 -10.37 -19.08
CA ILE A 210 10.85 -11.59 -18.27
C ILE A 210 11.03 -12.82 -19.17
N THR A 211 10.22 -12.91 -20.22
CA THR A 211 10.24 -14.07 -21.13
C THR A 211 11.54 -14.13 -21.94
N ASN A 212 12.04 -12.99 -22.40
CA ASN A 212 13.29 -12.92 -23.18
C ASN A 212 14.50 -13.30 -22.31
N ASP A 213 14.57 -12.83 -21.06
CA ASP A 213 15.67 -13.17 -20.14
C ASP A 213 15.73 -14.70 -19.87
N GLN A 214 14.60 -15.39 -19.83
CA GLN A 214 14.56 -16.85 -19.64
C GLN A 214 15.02 -17.65 -20.87
N VAL A 215 14.79 -17.14 -22.06
CA VAL A 215 15.24 -17.78 -23.30
C VAL A 215 16.76 -17.68 -23.47
N GLU A 216 17.36 -16.54 -23.06
CA GLU A 216 18.81 -16.36 -23.10
C GLU A 216 19.58 -17.21 -22.06
N GLU A 217 18.99 -17.51 -20.89
CA GLU A 217 19.60 -18.38 -19.87
C GLU A 217 19.55 -19.89 -20.23
N THR A 218 18.66 -20.27 -21.13
CA THR A 218 18.49 -21.67 -21.56
C THR A 218 19.18 -22.00 -22.88
N ALA A 219 19.75 -21.04 -23.56
CA ALA A 219 20.53 -21.16 -24.80
C ALA A 219 22.03 -21.14 -24.54
#